data_e2f75e28ae3a4d958f18eff08e667ee2
#
_entry.id   e2f75e28ae3a4d958f18eff08e667ee2
#
_cell.length_a   1.000
_cell.length_b   1.000
_cell.length_c   1.000
_cell.angle_alpha   90.00
_cell.angle_beta   90.00
_cell.angle_gamma   90.00
#
_symmetry.space_group_name_H-M   'P 1'
#
loop_
_entity.id
_entity.type
_entity.pdbx_description
1 polymer ?
#
loop_
_entity_poly.entity_id
_entity_poly.type
_entity_poly.pdbx_seq_one_letter_code
_entity_poly.pdbx_strand_id
1 'polypeptide(L)'
;MGVIVDLIIIAIVALSTYLAYKKGLVALAIKLCAVVISIVITLLLYKPVSNLIINTTSIDETIQNAILENATDVIRQEEESDLSNEVIDFAKDGVLDVKARELSIQIVNTGVIIILFLIIKFLLRFVTVIANKIAKLPIINQFNKAGGLIYGLLRGIIIVYIALLLIGFAGQINQNNKLHKSINESTLGKMMYENNVLNMLF
;
A
#
# COMPACT_ATOMS: atom_id res chain seq x y z
N MET A 1 15.20 15.35 -26.76
CA MET A 1 15.04 14.34 -25.68
C MET A 1 13.69 13.61 -25.74
N GLY A 2 12.70 14.09 -26.50
CA GLY A 2 11.38 13.47 -26.63
C GLY A 2 11.36 12.02 -27.09
N VAL A 3 12.19 11.65 -28.06
CA VAL A 3 12.28 10.27 -28.57
C VAL A 3 12.68 9.27 -27.47
N ILE A 4 13.50 9.67 -26.50
CA ILE A 4 13.89 8.81 -25.39
C ILE A 4 12.68 8.55 -24.48
N VAL A 5 11.83 9.55 -24.26
CA VAL A 5 10.58 9.41 -23.48
C VAL A 5 9.63 8.45 -24.18
N ASP A 6 9.47 8.59 -25.52
CA ASP A 6 8.64 7.67 -26.32
C ASP A 6 9.13 6.22 -26.20
N LEU A 7 10.45 5.99 -26.31
CA LEU A 7 11.05 4.67 -26.15
C LEU A 7 10.83 4.09 -24.75
N ILE A 8 10.92 4.91 -23.70
CA ILE A 8 10.66 4.48 -22.32
C ILE A 8 9.18 4.08 -22.16
N ILE A 9 8.25 4.87 -22.68
CA ILE A 9 6.82 4.56 -22.65
C ILE A 9 6.54 3.23 -23.35
N ILE A 10 7.04 3.07 -24.58
CA ILE A 10 6.89 1.82 -25.33
C ILE A 10 7.49 0.64 -24.56
N ALA A 11 8.67 0.80 -23.98
CA ALA A 11 9.33 -0.25 -23.21
C ALA A 11 8.51 -0.65 -21.97
N ILE A 12 7.94 0.31 -21.23
CA ILE A 12 7.08 0.05 -20.07
C ILE A 12 5.85 -0.74 -20.49
N VAL A 13 5.14 -0.29 -21.54
CA VAL A 13 3.91 -0.94 -22.02
C VAL A 13 4.24 -2.31 -22.59
N ALA A 14 5.27 -2.46 -23.40
CA ALA A 14 5.69 -3.74 -23.96
C ALA A 14 6.11 -4.74 -22.89
N LEU A 15 6.91 -4.31 -21.91
CA LEU A 15 7.34 -5.16 -20.80
C LEU A 15 6.15 -5.59 -19.93
N SER A 16 5.23 -4.66 -19.60
CA SER A 16 4.01 -4.97 -18.87
C SER A 16 3.16 -6.00 -19.60
N THR A 17 2.97 -5.81 -20.92
CA THR A 17 2.19 -6.70 -21.77
C THR A 17 2.84 -8.09 -21.88
N TYR A 18 4.14 -8.15 -22.11
CA TYR A 18 4.89 -9.40 -22.19
C TYR A 18 4.83 -10.20 -20.89
N LEU A 19 5.05 -9.55 -19.76
CA LEU A 19 5.00 -10.21 -18.44
C LEU A 19 3.60 -10.71 -18.10
N ALA A 20 2.56 -9.98 -18.47
CA ALA A 20 1.17 -10.38 -18.25
C ALA A 20 0.75 -11.52 -19.21
N TYR A 21 1.14 -11.45 -20.47
CA TYR A 21 0.97 -12.55 -21.44
C TYR A 21 1.59 -13.86 -20.93
N LYS A 22 2.82 -13.78 -20.42
CA LYS A 22 3.53 -14.96 -19.89
C LYS A 22 2.86 -15.55 -18.65
N LYS A 23 2.28 -14.70 -17.79
CA LYS A 23 1.58 -15.14 -16.57
C LYS A 23 0.16 -15.63 -16.83
N GLY A 24 -0.53 -15.05 -17.80
CA GLY A 24 -1.92 -15.28 -18.12
C GLY A 24 -2.90 -14.51 -17.23
N LEU A 25 -4.11 -14.26 -17.76
CA LEU A 25 -5.16 -13.51 -17.07
C LEU A 25 -5.62 -14.17 -15.77
N VAL A 26 -5.81 -15.49 -15.79
CA VAL A 26 -6.30 -16.26 -14.64
C VAL A 26 -5.36 -16.11 -13.45
N ALA A 27 -4.05 -16.22 -13.67
CA ALA A 27 -3.05 -16.04 -12.61
C ALA A 27 -3.08 -14.63 -12.02
N LEU A 28 -3.36 -13.62 -12.84
CA LEU A 28 -3.44 -12.21 -12.41
C LEU A 28 -4.74 -11.95 -11.66
N ALA A 29 -5.87 -12.45 -12.17
CA ALA A 29 -7.18 -12.33 -11.52
C ALA A 29 -7.17 -13.00 -10.14
N ILE A 30 -6.65 -14.23 -10.03
CA ILE A 30 -6.57 -14.94 -8.75
C ILE A 30 -5.71 -14.19 -7.74
N LYS A 31 -4.60 -13.59 -8.17
CA LYS A 31 -3.79 -12.78 -7.27
C LYS A 31 -4.55 -11.57 -6.73
N LEU A 32 -5.32 -10.91 -7.57
CA LEU A 32 -6.13 -9.77 -7.17
C LEU A 32 -7.24 -10.21 -6.21
N CYS A 33 -7.97 -11.28 -6.55
CA CYS A 33 -8.98 -11.87 -5.68
C CYS A 33 -8.38 -12.31 -4.33
N ALA A 34 -7.19 -12.92 -4.33
CA ALA A 34 -6.54 -13.33 -3.09
C ALA A 34 -6.22 -12.14 -2.17
N VAL A 35 -5.83 -10.99 -2.72
CA VAL A 35 -5.62 -9.77 -1.93
C VAL A 35 -6.93 -9.28 -1.33
N VAL A 36 -7.99 -9.18 -2.12
CA VAL A 36 -9.32 -8.73 -1.65
C VAL A 36 -9.85 -9.68 -0.57
N ILE A 37 -9.79 -10.99 -0.81
CA ILE A 37 -10.21 -12.01 0.16
C ILE A 37 -9.37 -11.91 1.44
N SER A 38 -8.04 -11.69 1.33
CA SER A 38 -7.18 -11.50 2.50
C SER A 38 -7.63 -10.32 3.35
N ILE A 39 -7.94 -9.19 2.72
CA ILE A 39 -8.43 -7.99 3.42
C ILE A 39 -9.75 -8.29 4.13
N VAL A 40 -10.72 -8.87 3.43
CA VAL A 40 -12.04 -9.18 4.01
C VAL A 40 -11.91 -10.12 5.20
N ILE A 41 -11.17 -11.23 5.06
CA ILE A 41 -10.97 -12.19 6.16
C ILE A 41 -10.22 -11.52 7.33
N THR A 42 -9.20 -10.70 7.05
CA THR A 42 -8.47 -9.96 8.08
C THR A 42 -9.41 -9.06 8.88
N LEU A 43 -10.27 -8.28 8.19
CA LEU A 43 -11.23 -7.37 8.84
C LEU A 43 -12.30 -8.13 9.67
N LEU A 44 -12.63 -9.36 9.29
CA LEU A 44 -13.54 -10.19 10.07
C LEU A 44 -12.86 -10.79 11.31
N LEU A 45 -11.58 -11.16 11.22
CA LEU A 45 -10.88 -11.91 12.26
C LEU A 45 -10.06 -11.02 13.21
N TYR A 46 -9.72 -9.76 12.85
CA TYR A 46 -8.80 -8.98 13.69
C TYR A 46 -9.33 -8.72 15.10
N LYS A 47 -10.63 -8.40 15.24
CA LYS A 47 -11.23 -8.14 16.56
C LYS A 47 -11.17 -9.34 17.50
N PRO A 48 -11.67 -10.54 17.12
CA PRO A 48 -11.58 -11.70 18.00
C PRO A 48 -10.13 -12.10 18.31
N VAL A 49 -9.22 -11.99 17.33
CA VAL A 49 -7.80 -12.31 17.56
C VAL A 49 -7.13 -11.27 18.44
N SER A 50 -7.37 -9.98 18.23
CA SER A 50 -6.84 -8.93 19.08
C SER A 50 -7.32 -9.04 20.53
N ASN A 51 -8.62 -9.26 20.73
CA ASN A 51 -9.17 -9.46 22.06
C ASN A 51 -8.57 -10.69 22.77
N LEU A 52 -8.32 -11.76 22.01
CA LEU A 52 -7.66 -12.95 22.54
C LEU A 52 -6.23 -12.63 22.98
N ILE A 53 -5.48 -11.87 22.19
CA ILE A 53 -4.11 -11.46 22.53
C ILE A 53 -4.11 -10.56 23.78
N ILE A 54 -4.95 -9.53 23.81
CA ILE A 54 -5.05 -8.59 24.94
C ILE A 54 -5.45 -9.32 26.23
N ASN A 55 -6.40 -10.27 26.15
CA ASN A 55 -6.86 -10.99 27.34
C ASN A 55 -5.92 -12.11 27.82
N THR A 56 -5.00 -12.58 26.97
CA THR A 56 -4.08 -13.69 27.29
C THR A 56 -2.63 -13.25 27.48
N THR A 57 -2.30 -12.02 27.11
CA THR A 57 -0.94 -11.48 27.19
C THR A 57 -0.97 -10.07 27.79
N SER A 58 0.14 -9.62 28.36
CA SER A 58 0.30 -8.25 28.87
C SER A 58 0.95 -7.32 27.83
N ILE A 59 0.77 -7.59 26.53
CA ILE A 59 1.40 -6.80 25.47
C ILE A 59 0.87 -5.37 25.44
N ASP A 60 -0.44 -5.19 25.62
CA ASP A 60 -1.08 -3.87 25.69
C ASP A 60 -0.60 -3.07 26.89
N GLU A 61 -0.47 -3.68 28.07
CA GLU A 61 0.09 -3.05 29.27
C GLU A 61 1.56 -2.65 29.08
N THR A 62 2.36 -3.51 28.45
CA THR A 62 3.77 -3.21 28.16
C THR A 62 3.90 -2.00 27.21
N ILE A 63 3.06 -1.94 26.17
CA ILE A 63 3.04 -0.80 25.24
C ILE A 63 2.52 0.45 25.94
N GLN A 64 1.48 0.35 26.76
CA GLN A 64 0.93 1.46 27.54
C GLN A 64 2.01 2.07 28.45
N ASN A 65 2.72 1.23 29.21
CA ASN A 65 3.80 1.68 30.09
C ASN A 65 4.93 2.38 29.32
N ALA A 66 5.32 1.83 28.15
CA ALA A 66 6.33 2.46 27.30
C ALA A 66 5.86 3.82 26.75
N ILE A 67 4.57 3.99 26.44
CA ILE A 67 4.00 5.26 26.01
C ILE A 67 4.02 6.27 27.17
N LEU A 68 3.61 5.85 28.37
CA LEU A 68 3.59 6.71 29.56
C LEU A 68 5.00 7.16 29.96
N GLU A 69 5.97 6.27 29.94
CA GLU A 69 7.37 6.59 30.23
C GLU A 69 7.92 7.66 29.27
N ASN A 70 7.77 7.44 27.95
CA ASN A 70 8.21 8.40 26.95
C ASN A 70 7.48 9.76 27.06
N ALA A 71 6.15 9.75 27.28
CA ALA A 71 5.38 10.98 27.45
C ALA A 71 5.84 11.78 28.67
N THR A 72 6.15 11.09 29.77
CA THR A 72 6.64 11.72 31.00
C THR A 72 8.02 12.33 30.82
N ASP A 73 8.92 11.65 30.12
CA ASP A 73 10.26 12.15 29.86
C ASP A 73 10.25 13.40 28.98
N VAL A 74 9.36 13.48 27.97
CA VAL A 74 9.16 14.68 27.14
C VAL A 74 8.66 15.84 28.00
N ILE A 75 7.65 15.62 28.84
CA ILE A 75 7.10 16.66 29.72
C ILE A 75 8.18 17.20 30.67
N ARG A 76 9.01 16.32 31.24
CA ARG A 76 10.11 16.72 32.12
C ARG A 76 11.23 17.51 31.41
N GLN A 77 11.44 17.27 30.13
CA GLN A 77 12.47 17.99 29.35
C GLN A 77 12.01 19.38 28.88
N GLU A 78 10.71 19.57 28.64
CA GLU A 78 10.17 20.86 28.19
C GLU A 78 9.92 21.84 29.35
N GLU A 79 9.81 21.38 30.58
CA GLU A 79 9.55 22.20 31.77
C GLU A 79 10.78 22.35 32.67
N GLU A 80 11.61 23.36 32.41
CA GLU A 80 12.51 23.98 33.42
C GLU A 80 11.73 24.74 34.51
N SER A 81 10.39 24.66 34.57
CA SER A 81 9.52 25.38 35.50
C SER A 81 8.90 24.42 36.52
N ASP A 82 9.02 24.80 37.74
CA ASP A 82 8.51 24.41 39.05
C ASP A 82 7.07 23.85 39.15
N LEU A 83 6.66 23.04 38.18
CA LEU A 83 5.43 22.25 38.27
C LEU A 83 5.66 21.10 39.25
N SER A 84 4.94 21.17 40.36
CA SER A 84 5.02 20.17 41.41
C SER A 84 4.84 18.75 40.85
N ASN A 85 5.60 17.79 41.34
CA ASN A 85 5.46 16.37 41.00
C ASN A 85 4.01 15.87 41.12
N GLU A 86 3.20 16.51 41.97
CA GLU A 86 1.76 16.27 42.14
C GLU A 86 0.93 16.53 40.88
N VAL A 87 1.26 17.58 40.09
CA VAL A 87 0.55 17.89 38.83
C VAL A 87 0.90 16.88 37.75
N ILE A 88 2.17 16.44 37.74
CA ILE A 88 2.63 15.41 36.80
C ILE A 88 2.01 14.06 37.15
N ASP A 89 1.90 13.71 38.41
CA ASP A 89 1.28 12.46 38.85
C ASP A 89 -0.24 12.49 38.62
N PHE A 90 -0.92 13.61 38.82
CA PHE A 90 -2.35 13.75 38.51
C PHE A 90 -2.62 13.67 37.00
N ALA A 91 -1.74 14.23 36.16
CA ALA A 91 -1.84 14.11 34.70
C ALA A 91 -1.58 12.67 34.23
N LYS A 92 -0.69 11.91 34.92
CA LYS A 92 -0.45 10.49 34.66
C LYS A 92 -1.65 9.62 34.99
N ASP A 93 -2.25 9.80 36.18
CA ASP A 93 -3.31 8.94 36.70
C ASP A 93 -4.68 9.16 36.03
N GLY A 94 -4.85 10.22 35.27
CA GLY A 94 -6.13 10.57 34.64
C GLY A 94 -6.13 10.50 33.12
N VAL A 95 -5.76 11.61 32.49
CA VAL A 95 -5.92 11.77 31.04
C VAL A 95 -4.86 11.02 30.24
N LEU A 96 -3.61 11.00 30.73
CA LEU A 96 -2.50 10.35 30.02
C LEU A 96 -2.66 8.82 30.05
N ASP A 97 -3.07 8.24 31.19
CA ASP A 97 -3.26 6.80 31.30
C ASP A 97 -4.35 6.29 30.34
N VAL A 98 -5.51 6.99 30.30
CA VAL A 98 -6.61 6.64 29.40
C VAL A 98 -6.17 6.73 27.94
N LYS A 99 -5.41 7.78 27.57
CA LYS A 99 -4.91 7.96 26.20
C LYS A 99 -3.83 6.96 25.84
N ALA A 100 -2.91 6.67 26.75
CA ALA A 100 -1.86 5.67 26.54
C ALA A 100 -2.48 4.28 26.34
N ARG A 101 -3.51 3.93 27.11
CA ARG A 101 -4.25 2.67 26.95
C ARG A 101 -4.99 2.60 25.61
N GLU A 102 -5.67 3.67 25.19
CA GLU A 102 -6.33 3.72 23.89
C GLU A 102 -5.31 3.52 22.74
N LEU A 103 -4.18 4.19 22.81
CA LEU A 103 -3.10 4.06 21.83
C LEU A 103 -2.47 2.67 21.84
N SER A 104 -2.23 2.07 23.01
CA SER A 104 -1.67 0.72 23.09
C SER A 104 -2.58 -0.31 22.43
N ILE A 105 -3.90 -0.24 22.67
CA ILE A 105 -4.89 -1.10 22.02
C ILE A 105 -4.90 -0.87 20.49
N GLN A 106 -4.80 0.38 20.02
CA GLN A 106 -4.73 0.67 18.59
C GLN A 106 -3.46 0.09 17.95
N ILE A 107 -2.32 0.15 18.63
CA ILE A 107 -1.06 -0.44 18.18
C ILE A 107 -1.19 -1.96 18.09
N VAL A 108 -1.73 -2.62 19.11
CA VAL A 108 -1.99 -4.07 19.10
C VAL A 108 -2.93 -4.43 17.94
N ASN A 109 -4.05 -3.73 17.78
CA ASN A 109 -5.01 -3.95 16.69
C ASN A 109 -4.33 -3.83 15.32
N THR A 110 -3.53 -2.79 15.12
CA THR A 110 -2.80 -2.55 13.87
C THR A 110 -1.79 -3.67 13.59
N GLY A 111 -1.03 -4.08 14.60
CA GLY A 111 -0.11 -5.21 14.52
C GLY A 111 -0.82 -6.52 14.14
N VAL A 112 -1.94 -6.81 14.79
CA VAL A 112 -2.77 -7.98 14.50
C VAL A 112 -3.29 -7.94 13.05
N ILE A 113 -3.78 -6.80 12.57
CA ILE A 113 -4.26 -6.63 11.19
C ILE A 113 -3.11 -6.95 10.19
N ILE A 114 -1.94 -6.40 10.42
CA ILE A 114 -0.78 -6.62 9.52
C ILE A 114 -0.38 -8.10 9.52
N ILE A 115 -0.23 -8.72 10.69
CA ILE A 115 0.21 -10.10 10.82
C ILE A 115 -0.84 -11.06 10.22
N LEU A 116 -2.13 -10.88 10.55
CA LEU A 116 -3.21 -11.69 9.98
C LEU A 116 -3.27 -11.56 8.46
N PHE A 117 -3.17 -10.34 7.93
CA PHE A 117 -3.16 -10.12 6.48
C PHE A 117 -2.02 -10.90 5.82
N LEU A 118 -0.81 -10.87 6.38
CA LEU A 118 0.34 -11.58 5.84
C LEU A 118 0.14 -13.11 5.90
N ILE A 119 -0.37 -13.63 7.02
CA ILE A 119 -0.66 -15.06 7.19
C ILE A 119 -1.71 -15.52 6.18
N ILE A 120 -2.84 -14.83 6.09
CA ILE A 120 -3.95 -15.18 5.19
C ILE A 120 -3.48 -15.11 3.74
N LYS A 121 -2.76 -14.05 3.37
CA LYS A 121 -2.18 -13.89 2.04
C LYS A 121 -1.20 -15.02 1.70
N PHE A 122 -0.39 -15.45 2.66
CA PHE A 122 0.52 -16.59 2.50
C PHE A 122 -0.26 -17.90 2.26
N LEU A 123 -1.30 -18.15 3.05
CA LEU A 123 -2.17 -19.33 2.89
C LEU A 123 -2.86 -19.34 1.53
N LEU A 124 -3.38 -18.20 1.07
CA LEU A 124 -4.02 -18.08 -0.25
C LEU A 124 -3.05 -18.25 -1.43
N ARG A 125 -1.74 -18.18 -1.19
CA ARG A 125 -0.74 -18.49 -2.21
C ARG A 125 -0.84 -19.95 -2.68
N PHE A 126 -1.17 -20.89 -1.79
CA PHE A 126 -1.37 -22.30 -2.15
C PHE A 126 -2.56 -22.47 -3.10
N VAL A 127 -3.66 -21.75 -2.85
CA VAL A 127 -4.83 -21.73 -3.75
C VAL A 127 -4.42 -21.23 -5.15
N THR A 128 -3.59 -20.18 -5.20
CA THR A 128 -3.08 -19.63 -6.47
C THR A 128 -2.25 -20.67 -7.25
N VAL A 129 -1.47 -21.49 -6.58
CA VAL A 129 -0.66 -22.55 -7.23
C VAL A 129 -1.55 -23.60 -7.88
N ILE A 130 -2.60 -24.03 -7.20
CA ILE A 130 -3.56 -25.03 -7.72
C ILE A 130 -4.30 -24.47 -8.95
N ALA A 131 -4.84 -23.25 -8.83
CA ALA A 131 -5.58 -22.60 -9.90
C ALA A 131 -4.72 -22.32 -11.15
N ASN A 132 -3.43 -22.01 -10.96
CA ASN A 132 -2.49 -21.86 -12.07
C ASN A 132 -2.22 -23.18 -12.82
N LYS A 133 -2.32 -24.34 -12.15
CA LYS A 133 -2.22 -25.65 -12.82
C LYS A 133 -3.43 -25.87 -13.72
N ILE A 134 -4.63 -25.52 -13.26
CA ILE A 134 -5.88 -25.64 -14.05
C ILE A 134 -5.84 -24.69 -15.26
N ALA A 135 -5.37 -23.45 -15.09
CA ALA A 135 -5.26 -22.48 -16.17
C ALA A 135 -4.29 -22.86 -17.30
N LYS A 136 -3.46 -23.87 -17.09
CA LYS A 136 -2.52 -24.39 -18.10
C LYS A 136 -3.13 -25.45 -19.01
N LEU A 137 -4.37 -25.86 -18.81
CA LEU A 137 -5.07 -26.78 -19.72
C LEU A 137 -5.14 -26.16 -21.14
N PRO A 138 -4.98 -26.97 -22.22
CA PRO A 138 -4.74 -26.47 -23.58
C PRO A 138 -5.75 -25.44 -24.06
N ILE A 139 -7.04 -25.67 -23.86
CA ILE A 139 -8.14 -24.78 -24.31
C ILE A 139 -8.13 -23.48 -23.50
N ILE A 140 -8.00 -23.60 -22.18
CA ILE A 140 -8.01 -22.46 -21.25
C ILE A 140 -6.76 -21.58 -21.44
N ASN A 141 -5.63 -22.18 -21.81
CA ASN A 141 -4.35 -21.50 -21.96
C ASN A 141 -4.36 -20.41 -23.04
N GLN A 142 -5.07 -20.63 -24.19
CA GLN A 142 -5.14 -19.65 -25.26
C GLN A 142 -5.89 -18.41 -24.81
N PHE A 143 -7.09 -18.57 -24.23
CA PHE A 143 -7.89 -17.46 -23.67
C PHE A 143 -7.16 -16.78 -22.51
N ASN A 144 -6.48 -17.55 -21.70
CA ASN A 144 -5.71 -17.05 -20.57
C ASN A 144 -4.55 -16.13 -21.03
N LYS A 145 -3.82 -16.51 -22.08
CA LYS A 145 -2.76 -15.70 -22.66
C LYS A 145 -3.27 -14.44 -23.36
N ALA A 146 -4.34 -14.57 -24.16
CA ALA A 146 -4.97 -13.45 -24.83
C ALA A 146 -5.50 -12.41 -23.82
N GLY A 147 -6.19 -12.87 -22.78
CA GLY A 147 -6.65 -12.03 -21.68
C GLY A 147 -5.48 -11.40 -20.90
N GLY A 148 -4.39 -12.15 -20.71
CA GLY A 148 -3.15 -11.64 -20.11
C GLY A 148 -2.52 -10.51 -20.92
N LEU A 149 -2.54 -10.61 -22.25
CA LEU A 149 -2.03 -9.56 -23.16
C LEU A 149 -2.85 -8.28 -23.00
N ILE A 150 -4.18 -8.36 -23.08
CA ILE A 150 -5.08 -7.21 -22.92
C ILE A 150 -4.89 -6.55 -21.55
N TYR A 151 -4.89 -7.35 -20.48
CA TYR A 151 -4.64 -6.86 -19.13
C TYR A 151 -3.27 -6.17 -19.00
N GLY A 152 -2.22 -6.76 -19.58
CA GLY A 152 -0.87 -6.21 -19.53
C GLY A 152 -0.74 -4.88 -20.25
N LEU A 153 -1.44 -4.72 -21.39
CA LEU A 153 -1.51 -3.49 -22.14
C LEU A 153 -2.21 -2.38 -21.33
N LEU A 154 -3.40 -2.66 -20.81
CA LEU A 154 -4.14 -1.71 -19.97
C LEU A 154 -3.34 -1.31 -18.72
N ARG A 155 -2.73 -2.28 -18.03
CA ARG A 155 -1.88 -2.02 -16.89
C ARG A 155 -0.67 -1.15 -17.26
N GLY A 156 -0.03 -1.43 -18.40
CA GLY A 156 1.11 -0.65 -18.87
C GLY A 156 0.74 0.81 -19.12
N ILE A 157 -0.40 1.07 -19.75
CA ILE A 157 -0.95 2.41 -19.97
C ILE A 157 -1.22 3.12 -18.64
N ILE A 158 -1.86 2.44 -17.68
CA ILE A 158 -2.14 3.01 -16.36
C ILE A 158 -0.84 3.39 -15.63
N ILE A 159 0.19 2.54 -15.68
CA ILE A 159 1.51 2.83 -15.08
C ILE A 159 2.10 4.09 -15.70
N VAL A 160 2.04 4.24 -17.03
CA VAL A 160 2.54 5.43 -17.73
C VAL A 160 1.73 6.66 -17.31
N TYR A 161 0.41 6.60 -17.23
CA TYR A 161 -0.43 7.70 -16.77
C TYR A 161 -0.09 8.16 -15.36
N ILE A 162 0.10 7.22 -14.43
CA ILE A 162 0.52 7.53 -13.05
C ILE A 162 1.91 8.19 -13.05
N ALA A 163 2.87 7.66 -13.83
CA ALA A 163 4.21 8.22 -13.92
C ALA A 163 4.19 9.66 -14.47
N LEU A 164 3.42 9.90 -15.54
CA LEU A 164 3.28 11.23 -16.13
C LEU A 164 2.59 12.21 -15.18
N LEU A 165 1.60 11.77 -14.43
CA LEU A 165 0.92 12.56 -13.41
C LEU A 165 1.91 12.98 -12.30
N LEU A 166 2.71 12.04 -11.78
CA LEU A 166 3.73 12.34 -10.76
C LEU A 166 4.80 13.32 -11.28
N ILE A 167 5.22 13.18 -12.54
CA ILE A 167 6.16 14.13 -13.16
C ILE A 167 5.51 15.49 -13.34
N GLY A 168 4.22 15.55 -13.69
CA GLY A 168 3.45 16.79 -13.77
C GLY A 168 3.40 17.54 -12.45
N PHE A 169 3.09 16.85 -11.34
CA PHE A 169 3.14 17.44 -10.00
C PHE A 169 4.54 17.95 -9.62
N ALA A 170 5.58 17.14 -9.90
CA ALA A 170 6.96 17.56 -9.65
C ALA A 170 7.38 18.77 -10.52
N GLY A 171 6.83 18.89 -11.73
CA GLY A 171 7.05 20.01 -12.63
C GLY A 171 6.41 21.31 -12.17
N GLN A 172 5.26 21.26 -11.49
CA GLN A 172 4.62 22.44 -10.87
C GLN A 172 5.44 23.01 -9.71
N ILE A 173 6.14 22.15 -8.98
CA ILE A 173 7.01 22.56 -7.86
C ILE A 173 8.31 23.20 -8.39
N ASN A 174 8.82 22.77 -9.54
CA ASN A 174 10.06 23.27 -10.13
C ASN A 174 9.89 23.55 -11.62
N GLN A 175 9.65 24.81 -11.97
CA GLN A 175 9.39 25.27 -13.34
C GLN A 175 10.53 24.99 -14.34
N ASN A 176 11.74 24.70 -13.86
CA ASN A 176 12.92 24.37 -14.70
C ASN A 176 13.13 22.86 -14.88
N ASN A 177 12.09 22.05 -14.69
CA ASN A 177 12.21 20.60 -14.75
C ASN A 177 12.47 20.11 -16.19
N LYS A 178 13.70 19.65 -16.44
CA LYS A 178 14.12 19.07 -17.73
C LYS A 178 13.24 17.91 -18.20
N LEU A 179 12.65 17.16 -17.24
CA LEU A 179 11.75 16.04 -17.52
C LEU A 179 10.44 16.53 -18.16
N HIS A 180 9.84 17.60 -17.64
CA HIS A 180 8.61 18.17 -18.20
C HIS A 180 8.82 18.66 -19.64
N LYS A 181 9.96 19.31 -19.90
CA LYS A 181 10.34 19.71 -21.27
C LYS A 181 10.49 18.50 -22.19
N SER A 182 11.11 17.42 -21.71
CA SER A 182 11.29 16.19 -22.49
C SER A 182 9.97 15.49 -22.82
N ILE A 183 8.97 15.56 -21.92
CA ILE A 183 7.62 15.03 -22.17
C ILE A 183 6.92 15.84 -23.25
N ASN A 184 7.01 17.16 -23.21
CA ASN A 184 6.39 18.04 -24.23
C ASN A 184 7.05 17.91 -25.62
N GLU A 185 8.32 17.50 -25.68
CA GLU A 185 9.03 17.18 -26.91
C GLU A 185 8.76 15.76 -27.44
N SER A 186 8.11 14.90 -26.63
CA SER A 186 7.76 13.52 -26.94
C SER A 186 6.38 13.47 -27.60
N THR A 187 6.19 12.61 -28.60
CA THR A 187 4.90 12.45 -29.28
C THR A 187 3.90 11.69 -28.39
N LEU A 188 4.29 10.52 -27.91
CA LEU A 188 3.44 9.69 -27.03
C LEU A 188 3.31 10.31 -25.64
N GLY A 189 4.41 10.81 -25.09
CA GLY A 189 4.44 11.43 -23.77
C GLY A 189 3.52 12.63 -23.69
N LYS A 190 3.58 13.55 -24.68
CA LYS A 190 2.71 14.71 -24.77
C LYS A 190 1.23 14.30 -24.93
N MET A 191 0.93 13.41 -25.88
CA MET A 191 -0.43 12.94 -26.12
C MET A 191 -1.04 12.29 -24.88
N MET A 192 -0.28 11.44 -24.18
CA MET A 192 -0.75 10.77 -22.96
C MET A 192 -0.82 11.72 -21.77
N TYR A 193 0.01 12.75 -21.70
CA TYR A 193 -0.02 13.75 -20.63
C TYR A 193 -1.24 14.68 -20.77
N GLU A 194 -1.51 15.17 -21.98
CA GLU A 194 -2.66 16.06 -22.26
C GLU A 194 -4.01 15.33 -22.13
N ASN A 195 -4.07 14.05 -22.51
CA ASN A 195 -5.27 13.21 -22.41
C ASN A 195 -5.26 12.29 -21.17
N ASN A 196 -4.57 12.66 -20.12
CA ASN A 196 -4.49 11.85 -18.93
C ASN A 196 -5.81 11.89 -18.17
N VAL A 197 -6.55 10.77 -18.22
CA VAL A 197 -7.84 10.61 -17.55
C VAL A 197 -7.75 10.84 -16.04
N LEU A 198 -6.59 10.59 -15.44
CA LEU A 198 -6.38 10.82 -14.02
C LEU A 198 -6.34 12.32 -13.66
N ASN A 199 -6.01 13.20 -14.60
CA ASN A 199 -6.08 14.66 -14.37
C ASN A 199 -7.53 15.16 -14.21
N MET A 200 -8.54 14.37 -14.61
CA MET A 200 -9.95 14.69 -14.39
C MET A 200 -10.42 14.41 -12.96
N LEU A 201 -9.62 13.70 -12.17
CA LEU A 201 -9.96 13.32 -10.80
C LEU A 201 -9.41 14.28 -9.74
N PHE A 202 -8.54 15.21 -10.16
CA PHE A 202 -7.89 16.22 -9.32
C PHE A 202 -7.99 17.61 -9.97
#